data_71f165a7c7d3790855764a2006ad5734
#
_entry.id   71f165a7c7d3790855764a2006ad5734
#
_cell.length_a   1.000
_cell.length_b   1.000
_cell.length_c   1.000
_cell.angle_alpha   90.00
_cell.angle_beta   90.00
_cell.angle_gamma   90.00
#
_symmetry.space_group_name_H-M   'P 1'
#
loop_
_entity.id
_entity.type
_entity.pdbx_description
1 polymer ?
#
loop_
_entity_poly.entity_id
_entity_poly.type
_entity_poly.pdbx_seq_one_letter_code
_entity_poly.pdbx_strand_id
1 'polypeptide(L)'
;MIDKLVEVHSHILPGIDDGSPDVDTSLKMIGMLKKQGASAIVLTPHYYSDSISYEDFVKRRDDSFELLKASLPPDSPKLIPAAEVYITKYLLRNSNLDEIKIGNTDYALIEHPFSCDFSRDIYERLLNLNYDYGIIPILAHIERYSAFMENFDLLDEYIDMGCIAQVNVCLLYT
;
A
#
# COMPACT_ATOMS: atom_id res chain seq x y z
N MET A 1 -15.66 8.33 19.98
CA MET A 1 -14.19 8.32 19.78
C MET A 1 -13.85 7.04 19.03
N ILE A 2 -13.11 7.11 17.94
CA ILE A 2 -12.66 5.91 17.23
C ILE A 2 -11.52 5.33 18.08
N ASP A 3 -11.77 4.23 18.79
CA ASP A 3 -10.83 3.70 19.78
C ASP A 3 -9.61 2.98 19.16
N LYS A 4 -9.59 2.75 17.83
CA LYS A 4 -8.49 2.10 17.12
C LYS A 4 -8.47 2.56 15.65
N LEU A 5 -7.70 3.60 15.37
CA LEU A 5 -7.37 3.97 14.00
C LEU A 5 -6.23 3.09 13.48
N VAL A 6 -6.35 2.58 12.26
CA VAL A 6 -5.26 1.93 11.54
C VAL A 6 -4.96 2.76 10.30
N GLU A 7 -3.72 3.25 10.18
CA GLU A 7 -3.24 3.84 8.94
C GLU A 7 -2.85 2.72 7.98
N VAL A 8 -3.48 2.66 6.81
CA VAL A 8 -3.29 1.55 5.86
C VAL A 8 -2.38 1.88 4.68
N HIS A 9 -2.00 3.17 4.54
CA HIS A 9 -1.18 3.62 3.42
C HIS A 9 -0.17 4.67 3.89
N SER A 10 1.10 4.30 4.01
CA SER A 10 2.13 5.22 4.51
C SER A 10 3.52 4.94 3.96
N HIS A 11 4.25 6.01 3.61
CA HIS A 11 5.64 5.98 3.17
C HIS A 11 6.59 6.43 4.30
N ILE A 12 6.56 5.68 5.40
CA ILE A 12 7.28 6.01 6.64
C ILE A 12 8.63 5.32 6.74
N LEU A 13 8.87 4.25 5.97
CA LEU A 13 10.17 3.56 6.01
C LEU A 13 11.29 4.49 5.54
N PRO A 14 12.42 4.61 6.32
CA PRO A 14 13.45 5.58 6.01
C PRO A 14 14.26 5.22 4.76
N GLY A 15 14.38 6.17 3.82
CA GLY A 15 15.30 6.11 2.69
C GLY A 15 15.04 5.01 1.66
N ILE A 16 13.80 4.48 1.58
CA ILE A 16 13.45 3.40 0.65
C ILE A 16 12.76 3.91 -0.62
N ASP A 17 11.95 4.94 -0.52
CA ASP A 17 11.17 5.56 -1.59
C ASP A 17 11.15 7.09 -1.47
N ASP A 18 10.17 7.76 -2.05
CA ASP A 18 9.97 9.21 -2.02
C ASP A 18 9.33 9.74 -0.73
N GLY A 19 9.06 8.86 0.24
CA GLY A 19 8.50 9.22 1.55
C GLY A 19 9.53 9.74 2.53
N SER A 20 9.69 9.07 3.68
CA SER A 20 10.63 9.48 4.72
C SER A 20 12.08 9.35 4.29
N PRO A 21 12.91 10.42 4.30
CA PRO A 21 14.31 10.33 3.90
C PRO A 21 15.21 9.68 4.96
N ASP A 22 14.81 9.71 6.23
CA ASP A 22 15.62 9.26 7.36
C ASP A 22 14.79 8.82 8.58
N VAL A 23 15.45 8.18 9.55
CA VAL A 23 14.82 7.67 10.78
C VAL A 23 14.17 8.79 11.60
N ASP A 24 14.79 9.97 11.69
CA ASP A 24 14.25 11.09 12.48
C ASP A 24 12.92 11.59 11.91
N THR A 25 12.83 11.67 10.59
CA THR A 25 11.59 12.01 9.88
C THR A 25 10.53 10.93 10.07
N SER A 26 10.90 9.66 9.94
CA SER A 26 10.01 8.52 10.19
C SER A 26 9.40 8.57 11.58
N LEU A 27 10.23 8.80 12.62
CA LEU A 27 9.76 8.92 14.01
C LEU A 27 8.80 10.10 14.22
N LYS A 28 9.04 11.24 13.55
CA LYS A 28 8.11 12.38 13.58
C LYS A 28 6.77 12.02 12.95
N MET A 29 6.75 11.35 11.79
CA MET A 29 5.54 10.90 11.10
C MET A 29 4.74 9.94 11.99
N ILE A 30 5.40 8.93 12.58
CA ILE A 30 4.77 7.99 13.53
C ILE A 30 4.18 8.74 14.72
N GLY A 31 4.92 9.70 15.29
CA GLY A 31 4.45 10.53 16.40
C GLY A 31 3.22 11.38 16.07
N MET A 32 3.11 11.86 14.82
CA MET A 32 1.93 12.59 14.33
C MET A 32 0.72 11.68 14.20
N LEU A 33 0.86 10.51 13.58
CA LEU A 33 -0.21 9.53 13.45
C LEU A 33 -0.68 9.00 14.81
N LYS A 34 0.25 8.76 15.74
CA LYS A 34 -0.07 8.39 17.14
C LYS A 34 -0.93 9.45 17.81
N LYS A 35 -0.59 10.75 17.65
CA LYS A 35 -1.39 11.86 18.21
C LYS A 35 -2.79 11.95 17.61
N GLN A 36 -2.97 11.48 16.38
CA GLN A 36 -4.28 11.37 15.72
C GLN A 36 -5.06 10.12 16.14
N GLY A 37 -4.48 9.25 16.98
CA GLY A 37 -5.14 8.06 17.51
C GLY A 37 -4.79 6.76 16.76
N ALA A 38 -3.78 6.78 15.89
CA ALA A 38 -3.34 5.54 15.23
C ALA A 38 -2.79 4.55 16.26
N SER A 39 -3.37 3.35 16.28
CA SER A 39 -2.94 2.19 17.08
C SER A 39 -2.07 1.24 16.28
N ALA A 40 -2.19 1.26 14.95
CA ALA A 40 -1.34 0.54 14.02
C ALA A 40 -1.10 1.36 12.75
N ILE A 41 0.03 1.14 12.10
CA ILE A 41 0.45 1.79 10.86
C ILE A 41 0.99 0.71 9.93
N VAL A 42 0.40 0.63 8.74
CA VAL A 42 0.92 -0.22 7.66
C VAL A 42 1.99 0.57 6.90
N LEU A 43 3.16 -0.01 6.78
CA LEU A 43 4.30 0.57 6.09
C LEU A 43 4.27 0.06 4.65
N THR A 44 3.89 0.92 3.72
CA THR A 44 3.64 0.57 2.32
C THR A 44 4.59 1.29 1.36
N PRO A 45 5.91 1.01 1.41
CA PRO A 45 6.81 1.59 0.44
C PRO A 45 6.46 1.12 -0.98
N HIS A 46 6.79 1.93 -1.97
CA HIS A 46 6.57 1.58 -3.37
C HIS A 46 7.33 0.32 -3.80
N TYR A 47 6.62 -0.59 -4.45
CA TYR A 47 7.18 -1.76 -5.12
C TYR A 47 6.89 -1.73 -6.62
N TYR A 48 7.93 -1.50 -7.42
CA TYR A 48 7.89 -1.50 -8.89
C TYR A 48 8.48 -2.81 -9.41
N SER A 49 7.63 -3.80 -9.71
CA SER A 49 8.04 -5.17 -10.10
C SER A 49 8.72 -5.26 -11.47
N ASP A 50 8.76 -4.20 -12.26
CA ASP A 50 9.54 -4.08 -13.49
C ASP A 50 10.96 -3.52 -13.26
N SER A 51 11.24 -2.96 -12.09
CA SER A 51 12.48 -2.27 -11.77
C SER A 51 13.34 -3.00 -10.74
N ILE A 52 12.72 -3.79 -9.86
CA ILE A 52 13.40 -4.55 -8.81
C ILE A 52 12.75 -5.92 -8.64
N SER A 53 13.55 -6.95 -8.32
CA SER A 53 13.01 -8.28 -8.00
C SER A 53 12.20 -8.25 -6.70
N TYR A 54 11.29 -9.23 -6.55
CA TYR A 54 10.48 -9.36 -5.34
C TYR A 54 11.35 -9.57 -4.10
N GLU A 55 12.35 -10.44 -4.20
CA GLU A 55 13.27 -10.77 -3.11
C GLU A 55 14.12 -9.57 -2.70
N ASP A 56 14.63 -8.80 -3.67
CA ASP A 56 15.42 -7.60 -3.39
C ASP A 56 14.56 -6.49 -2.77
N PHE A 57 13.31 -6.33 -3.22
CA PHE A 57 12.35 -5.41 -2.62
C PHE A 57 12.09 -5.79 -1.16
N VAL A 58 11.72 -7.04 -0.88
CA VAL A 58 11.44 -7.52 0.48
C VAL A 58 12.65 -7.29 1.37
N LYS A 59 13.85 -7.66 0.90
CA LYS A 59 15.08 -7.43 1.65
C LYS A 59 15.30 -5.95 1.97
N ARG A 60 15.17 -5.04 1.00
CA ARG A 60 15.36 -3.60 1.22
C ARG A 60 14.33 -3.03 2.20
N ARG A 61 13.07 -3.46 2.09
CA ARG A 61 12.00 -3.09 3.01
C ARG A 61 12.32 -3.50 4.44
N ASP A 62 12.73 -4.76 4.61
CA ASP A 62 12.99 -5.34 5.93
C ASP A 62 14.25 -4.75 6.57
N ASP A 63 15.31 -4.49 5.79
CA ASP A 63 16.50 -3.78 6.26
C ASP A 63 16.14 -2.37 6.77
N SER A 64 15.30 -1.63 6.02
CA SER A 64 14.82 -0.30 6.42
C SER A 64 13.90 -0.37 7.65
N PHE A 65 13.06 -1.40 7.74
CA PHE A 65 12.18 -1.61 8.88
C PHE A 65 12.97 -1.92 10.16
N GLU A 66 13.98 -2.78 10.13
CA GLU A 66 14.81 -3.08 11.30
C GLU A 66 15.62 -1.85 11.75
N LEU A 67 16.09 -1.02 10.81
CA LEU A 67 16.72 0.27 11.13
C LEU A 67 15.76 1.20 11.90
N LEU A 68 14.53 1.34 11.43
CA LEU A 68 13.48 2.15 12.08
C LEU A 68 13.14 1.58 13.46
N LYS A 69 12.92 0.27 13.54
CA LYS A 69 12.50 -0.45 14.73
C LYS A 69 13.49 -0.31 15.89
N ALA A 70 14.79 -0.26 15.60
CA ALA A 70 15.84 -0.05 16.60
C ALA A 70 15.75 1.30 17.33
N SER A 71 15.03 2.28 16.75
CA SER A 71 14.87 3.64 17.28
C SER A 71 13.46 3.94 17.81
N LEU A 72 12.55 2.96 17.75
CA LEU A 72 11.14 3.19 18.13
C LEU A 72 10.98 3.37 19.66
N PRO A 73 10.24 4.38 20.10
CA PRO A 73 9.78 4.47 21.48
C PRO A 73 8.92 3.25 21.88
N PRO A 74 8.96 2.80 23.15
CA PRO A 74 8.22 1.61 23.60
C PRO A 74 6.70 1.69 23.46
N ASP A 75 6.15 2.91 23.40
CA ASP A 75 4.72 3.19 23.31
C ASP A 75 4.27 3.57 21.89
N SER A 76 5.08 3.23 20.88
CA SER A 76 4.76 3.46 19.46
C SER A 76 3.56 2.61 19.00
N PRO A 77 2.78 3.06 18.00
CA PRO A 77 1.81 2.23 17.31
C PRO A 77 2.46 0.95 16.77
N LYS A 78 1.65 -0.10 16.62
CA LYS A 78 2.13 -1.32 15.93
C LYS A 78 2.48 -1.00 14.48
N LEU A 79 3.69 -1.34 14.05
CA LEU A 79 4.11 -1.20 12.66
C LEU A 79 3.95 -2.55 11.94
N ILE A 80 3.41 -2.50 10.72
CA ILE A 80 3.09 -3.68 9.90
C ILE A 80 3.74 -3.49 8.53
N PRO A 81 4.84 -4.18 8.20
CA PRO A 81 5.43 -4.13 6.87
C PRO A 81 4.48 -4.68 5.82
N ALA A 82 4.39 -4.00 4.68
CA ALA A 82 3.64 -4.38 3.50
C ALA A 82 4.27 -3.72 2.26
N ALA A 83 3.49 -3.42 1.23
CA ALA A 83 3.91 -2.66 0.06
C ALA A 83 2.75 -1.88 -0.55
N GLU A 84 3.02 -0.74 -1.19
CA GLU A 84 2.20 -0.18 -2.25
C GLU A 84 2.73 -0.70 -3.58
N VAL A 85 1.98 -1.60 -4.19
CA VAL A 85 2.43 -2.35 -5.36
C VAL A 85 1.96 -1.70 -6.63
N TYR A 86 2.90 -1.18 -7.43
CA TYR A 86 2.59 -0.74 -8.79
C TYR A 86 2.35 -1.95 -9.67
N ILE A 87 1.10 -2.15 -10.08
CA ILE A 87 0.70 -3.36 -10.81
C ILE A 87 1.27 -3.38 -12.22
N THR A 88 2.09 -4.38 -12.50
CA THR A 88 2.62 -4.67 -13.83
C THR A 88 2.42 -6.14 -14.19
N LYS A 89 2.61 -6.47 -15.47
CA LYS A 89 2.60 -7.89 -15.90
C LYS A 89 3.72 -8.73 -15.28
N TYR A 90 4.74 -8.10 -14.70
CA TYR A 90 5.87 -8.81 -14.08
C TYR A 90 5.54 -9.28 -12.67
N LEU A 91 4.62 -8.60 -11.97
CA LEU A 91 4.19 -8.98 -10.62
C LEU A 91 3.71 -10.43 -10.58
N LEU A 92 2.87 -10.83 -11.52
CA LEU A 92 2.26 -12.16 -11.59
C LEU A 92 3.22 -13.28 -12.05
N ARG A 93 4.52 -12.99 -12.18
CA ARG A 93 5.55 -14.00 -12.47
C ARG A 93 6.20 -14.59 -11.21
N ASN A 94 5.95 -13.98 -10.06
CA ASN A 94 6.48 -14.47 -8.79
C ASN A 94 5.67 -15.70 -8.35
N SER A 95 6.35 -16.64 -7.71
CA SER A 95 5.70 -17.86 -7.19
C SER A 95 4.92 -17.62 -5.89
N ASN A 96 5.24 -16.55 -5.19
CA ASN A 96 4.64 -16.15 -3.92
C ASN A 96 4.64 -14.62 -3.83
N LEU A 97 3.56 -14.05 -3.25
CA LEU A 97 3.38 -12.62 -3.01
C LEU A 97 2.94 -12.33 -1.56
N ASP A 98 3.19 -13.24 -0.61
CA ASP A 98 2.70 -13.08 0.77
C ASP A 98 3.29 -11.85 1.46
N GLU A 99 4.54 -11.47 1.16
CA GLU A 99 5.23 -10.36 1.79
C GLU A 99 4.69 -8.96 1.40
N ILE A 100 3.87 -8.85 0.35
CA ILE A 100 3.20 -7.58 0.03
C ILE A 100 1.85 -7.44 0.73
N LYS A 101 1.33 -8.51 1.34
CA LYS A 101 0.06 -8.48 2.08
C LYS A 101 0.17 -7.67 3.37
N ILE A 102 -0.94 -7.12 3.82
CA ILE A 102 -1.02 -6.37 5.08
C ILE A 102 -1.08 -7.34 6.25
N GLY A 103 0.05 -7.59 6.87
CA GLY A 103 0.17 -8.51 8.00
C GLY A 103 -0.33 -9.92 7.67
N ASN A 104 -1.17 -10.49 8.52
CA ASN A 104 -1.74 -11.83 8.33
C ASN A 104 -3.11 -11.79 7.62
N THR A 105 -3.36 -10.82 6.77
CA THR A 105 -4.59 -10.70 5.99
C THR A 105 -4.34 -11.09 4.54
N ASP A 106 -5.41 -11.18 3.75
CA ASP A 106 -5.31 -11.39 2.30
C ASP A 106 -5.30 -10.08 1.51
N TYR A 107 -5.26 -8.93 2.18
CA TYR A 107 -5.29 -7.62 1.53
C TYR A 107 -3.90 -7.16 1.10
N ALA A 108 -3.80 -6.55 -0.10
CA ALA A 108 -2.62 -5.83 -0.55
C ALA A 108 -3.01 -4.50 -1.20
N LEU A 109 -2.20 -3.45 -0.98
CA LEU A 109 -2.41 -2.13 -1.57
C LEU A 109 -1.83 -2.11 -2.98
N ILE A 110 -2.67 -1.80 -3.97
CA ILE A 110 -2.34 -1.85 -5.40
C ILE A 110 -2.48 -0.48 -6.00
N GLU A 111 -1.38 0.00 -6.60
CA GLU A 111 -1.32 1.26 -7.35
C GLU A 111 -1.34 1.01 -8.86
N HIS A 112 -1.93 1.95 -9.60
CA HIS A 112 -1.98 1.98 -11.06
C HIS A 112 -1.38 3.28 -11.59
N PRO A 113 -0.98 3.36 -12.88
CA PRO A 113 -0.67 4.65 -13.50
C PRO A 113 -1.84 5.63 -13.34
N PHE A 114 -1.58 6.91 -13.05
CA PHE A 114 -2.66 7.90 -12.90
C PHE A 114 -3.49 8.09 -14.18
N SER A 115 -2.89 7.83 -15.35
CA SER A 115 -3.57 7.82 -16.64
C SER A 115 -4.17 6.46 -17.02
N CYS A 116 -4.30 5.54 -16.05
CA CYS A 116 -4.89 4.22 -16.28
C CYS A 116 -6.35 4.37 -16.69
N ASP A 117 -6.72 3.71 -17.79
CA ASP A 117 -8.09 3.66 -18.28
C ASP A 117 -8.91 2.52 -17.65
N PHE A 118 -8.29 1.74 -16.75
CA PHE A 118 -8.88 0.56 -16.12
C PHE A 118 -9.49 -0.40 -17.14
N SER A 119 -8.74 -0.63 -18.22
CA SER A 119 -9.13 -1.54 -19.29
C SER A 119 -9.25 -2.99 -18.79
N ARG A 120 -9.79 -3.84 -19.67
CA ARG A 120 -9.95 -5.26 -19.40
C ARG A 120 -8.64 -5.96 -18.95
N ASP A 121 -7.50 -5.56 -19.47
CA ASP A 121 -6.19 -6.11 -19.06
C ASP A 121 -5.90 -5.86 -17.58
N ILE A 122 -6.26 -4.69 -17.05
CA ILE A 122 -6.11 -4.35 -15.64
C ILE A 122 -7.07 -5.20 -14.80
N TYR A 123 -8.32 -5.27 -15.23
CA TYR A 123 -9.34 -6.10 -14.59
C TYR A 123 -8.88 -7.56 -14.47
N GLU A 124 -8.38 -8.16 -15.56
CA GLU A 124 -7.88 -9.54 -15.56
C GLU A 124 -6.64 -9.71 -14.65
N ARG A 125 -5.75 -8.73 -14.55
CA ARG A 125 -4.61 -8.80 -13.60
C ARG A 125 -5.05 -8.80 -12.16
N LEU A 126 -6.04 -7.98 -11.80
CA LEU A 126 -6.59 -7.95 -10.44
C LEU A 126 -7.32 -9.24 -10.09
N LEU A 127 -8.07 -9.82 -11.05
CA LEU A 127 -8.67 -11.13 -10.89
C LEU A 127 -7.59 -12.21 -10.64
N ASN A 128 -6.49 -12.19 -11.39
CA ASN A 128 -5.41 -13.15 -11.22
C ASN A 128 -4.70 -13.00 -9.87
N LEU A 129 -4.58 -11.78 -9.32
CA LEU A 129 -4.09 -11.62 -7.94
C LEU A 129 -4.97 -12.36 -6.93
N ASN A 130 -6.28 -12.32 -7.12
CA ASN A 130 -7.19 -13.03 -6.24
C ASN A 130 -7.15 -14.55 -6.45
N TYR A 131 -7.24 -15.03 -7.70
CA TYR A 131 -7.31 -16.45 -8.01
C TYR A 131 -6.01 -17.20 -7.75
N ASP A 132 -4.87 -16.62 -8.14
CA ASP A 132 -3.58 -17.31 -8.10
C ASP A 132 -2.85 -17.13 -6.76
N TYR A 133 -3.07 -15.99 -6.06
CA TYR A 133 -2.35 -15.63 -4.84
C TYR A 133 -3.25 -15.41 -3.62
N GLY A 134 -4.57 -15.51 -3.78
CA GLY A 134 -5.54 -15.24 -2.71
C GLY A 134 -5.45 -13.80 -2.19
N ILE A 135 -5.06 -12.84 -3.05
CA ILE A 135 -4.94 -11.44 -2.68
C ILE A 135 -6.22 -10.69 -3.01
N ILE A 136 -6.75 -9.96 -2.02
CA ILE A 136 -7.85 -9.01 -2.19
C ILE A 136 -7.24 -7.63 -2.43
N PRO A 137 -7.35 -7.05 -3.65
CA PRO A 137 -6.75 -5.77 -3.95
C PRO A 137 -7.44 -4.61 -3.22
N ILE A 138 -6.64 -3.76 -2.57
CA ILE A 138 -7.05 -2.42 -2.14
C ILE A 138 -6.52 -1.45 -3.20
N LEU A 139 -7.41 -0.82 -3.97
CA LEU A 139 -7.03 0.19 -4.96
C LEU A 139 -6.60 1.46 -4.24
N ALA A 140 -5.32 1.81 -4.35
CA ALA A 140 -4.74 2.96 -3.68
C ALA A 140 -5.29 4.27 -4.26
N HIS A 141 -5.50 5.26 -3.41
CA HIS A 141 -5.83 6.66 -3.75
C HIS A 141 -6.71 6.82 -5.00
N ILE A 142 -7.89 6.15 -5.02
CA ILE A 142 -8.79 6.12 -6.19
C ILE A 142 -9.17 7.50 -6.72
N GLU A 143 -9.13 8.53 -5.88
CA GLU A 143 -9.37 9.93 -6.24
C GLU A 143 -8.35 10.52 -7.21
N ARG A 144 -7.22 9.84 -7.44
CA ARG A 144 -6.20 10.24 -8.42
C ARG A 144 -6.43 9.69 -9.82
N TYR A 145 -7.37 8.74 -9.99
CA TYR A 145 -7.65 8.14 -11.28
C TYR A 145 -8.82 8.85 -11.96
N SER A 146 -8.54 9.60 -13.03
CA SER A 146 -9.56 10.31 -13.80
C SER A 146 -10.65 9.37 -14.31
N ALA A 147 -10.32 8.13 -14.70
CA ALA A 147 -11.26 7.14 -15.16
C ALA A 147 -12.38 6.85 -14.14
N PHE A 148 -12.05 6.74 -12.85
CA PHE A 148 -13.05 6.54 -11.80
C PHE A 148 -13.81 7.82 -11.46
N MET A 149 -13.12 8.98 -11.49
CA MET A 149 -13.76 10.26 -11.20
C MET A 149 -14.75 10.69 -12.29
N GLU A 150 -14.53 10.28 -13.52
CA GLU A 150 -15.39 10.54 -14.68
C GLU A 150 -16.50 9.49 -14.86
N ASN A 151 -16.30 8.28 -14.32
CA ASN A 151 -17.23 7.16 -14.48
C ASN A 151 -17.28 6.29 -13.19
N PHE A 152 -18.24 6.59 -12.33
CA PHE A 152 -18.46 5.82 -11.10
C PHE A 152 -18.94 4.40 -11.35
N ASP A 153 -19.68 4.13 -12.44
CA ASP A 153 -20.11 2.77 -12.79
C ASP A 153 -18.90 1.86 -13.01
N LEU A 154 -17.80 2.41 -13.57
CA LEU A 154 -16.54 1.67 -13.70
C LEU A 154 -15.94 1.32 -12.35
N LEU A 155 -15.97 2.22 -11.37
CA LEU A 155 -15.50 1.91 -10.01
C LEU A 155 -16.36 0.82 -9.36
N ASP A 156 -17.66 0.87 -9.54
CA ASP A 156 -18.59 -0.14 -9.02
C ASP A 156 -18.30 -1.53 -9.58
N GLU A 157 -17.92 -1.65 -10.87
CA GLU A 157 -17.49 -2.93 -11.47
C GLU A 157 -16.28 -3.54 -10.73
N TYR A 158 -15.29 -2.72 -10.31
CA TYR A 158 -14.13 -3.18 -9.58
C TYR A 158 -14.45 -3.53 -8.11
N ILE A 159 -15.37 -2.82 -7.49
CA ILE A 159 -15.86 -3.14 -6.14
C ILE A 159 -16.66 -4.45 -6.17
N ASP A 160 -17.52 -4.65 -7.17
CA ASP A 160 -18.30 -5.88 -7.36
C ASP A 160 -17.39 -7.10 -7.62
N MET A 161 -16.24 -6.90 -8.25
CA MET A 161 -15.21 -7.93 -8.41
C MET A 161 -14.53 -8.31 -7.06
N GLY A 162 -14.69 -7.51 -6.01
CA GLY A 162 -14.12 -7.73 -4.68
C GLY A 162 -12.94 -6.81 -4.34
N CYS A 163 -12.63 -5.80 -5.15
CA CYS A 163 -11.65 -4.79 -4.78
C CYS A 163 -12.18 -3.86 -3.69
N ILE A 164 -11.27 -3.29 -2.91
CA ILE A 164 -11.58 -2.26 -1.91
C ILE A 164 -11.04 -0.92 -2.42
N ALA A 165 -11.83 0.14 -2.32
CA ALA A 165 -11.41 1.49 -2.67
C ALA A 165 -10.75 2.17 -1.45
N GLN A 166 -9.53 2.69 -1.60
CA GLN A 166 -8.84 3.49 -0.60
C GLN A 166 -8.70 4.93 -1.11
N VAL A 167 -8.98 5.89 -0.24
CA VAL A 167 -8.93 7.33 -0.51
C VAL A 167 -7.96 7.99 0.46
N ASN A 168 -7.11 8.88 -0.03
CA ASN A 168 -6.27 9.73 0.81
C ASN A 168 -7.05 10.97 1.23
N VAL A 169 -7.43 11.05 2.50
CA VAL A 169 -8.26 12.15 3.04
C VAL A 169 -7.63 13.53 2.83
N CYS A 170 -6.31 13.65 2.87
CA CYS A 170 -5.61 14.91 2.66
C CYS A 170 -5.77 15.50 1.25
N LEU A 171 -6.10 14.67 0.26
CA LEU A 171 -6.30 15.11 -1.13
C LEU A 171 -7.74 15.56 -1.43
N LEU A 172 -8.69 15.29 -0.53
CA LEU A 172 -10.08 15.71 -0.70
C LEU A 172 -10.29 17.23 -0.45
N TYR A 173 -9.27 17.91 0.09
CA TYR A 173 -9.34 19.34 0.45
C TYR A 173 -8.42 20.23 -0.40
N THR A 174 -7.76 19.70 -1.41
CA THR A 174 -6.92 20.43 -2.37
C THR A 174 -7.55 20.45 -3.74
#